data_7f44f0aaec23e6e8421de42b5259765e
#
_entry.id   7f44f0aaec23e6e8421de42b5259765e
#
_cell.length_a   1.000
_cell.length_b   1.000
_cell.length_c   1.000
_cell.angle_alpha   90.00
_cell.angle_beta   90.00
_cell.angle_gamma   90.00
#
_symmetry.space_group_name_H-M   'P 1'
#
loop_
_entity.id
_entity.type
_entity.pdbx_description
1 polymer ?
#
loop_
_entity_poly.entity_id
_entity_poly.type
_entity_poly.pdbx_seq_one_letter_code
_entity_poly.pdbx_strand_id
1 'polypeptide(L)'
;MKRNALQRLIEQARRVRDGAATRAASADREVDKAQRTLDMLSTYLREHLQRGLVPAATDAPSLRTREGFTRKLDVAIGEQTRQRDGLRDAAERDRAELIERQRRLLAFEAVQARREALQRRTMQRADQRRTDEIAAQVARRRPGESIDEN
;
A
#
# COMPACT_ATOMS: atom_id res chain seq x y z
N MET A 1 -28.80 -10.25 -8.79
CA MET A 1 -28.24 -9.05 -9.47
C MET A 1 -27.36 -8.20 -8.57
N LYS A 2 -27.79 -7.83 -7.37
CA LYS A 2 -27.00 -6.99 -6.45
C LYS A 2 -25.69 -7.64 -5.95
N ARG A 3 -25.61 -8.98 -5.87
CA ARG A 3 -24.42 -9.71 -5.42
C ARG A 3 -23.29 -9.61 -6.44
N ASN A 4 -23.60 -9.79 -7.72
CA ASN A 4 -22.63 -9.70 -8.81
C ASN A 4 -22.11 -8.27 -9.02
N ALA A 5 -22.93 -7.24 -8.75
CA ALA A 5 -22.52 -5.85 -8.86
C ALA A 5 -21.47 -5.49 -7.79
N LEU A 6 -21.68 -5.90 -6.53
CA LEU A 6 -20.72 -5.65 -5.46
C LEU A 6 -19.41 -6.40 -5.70
N GLN A 7 -19.47 -7.63 -6.16
CA GLN A 7 -18.29 -8.41 -6.47
C GLN A 7 -17.46 -7.76 -7.60
N ARG A 8 -18.11 -7.25 -8.64
CA ARG A 8 -17.43 -6.49 -9.70
C ARG A 8 -16.77 -5.21 -9.18
N LEU A 9 -17.43 -4.50 -8.26
CA LEU A 9 -16.85 -3.32 -7.61
C LEU A 9 -15.61 -3.67 -6.78
N ILE A 10 -15.63 -4.78 -6.05
CA ILE A 10 -14.48 -5.27 -5.29
C ILE A 10 -13.32 -5.64 -6.23
N GLU A 11 -13.59 -6.37 -7.29
CA GLU A 11 -12.57 -6.74 -8.28
C GLU A 11 -11.95 -5.51 -8.94
N GLN A 12 -12.79 -4.53 -9.31
CA GLN A 12 -12.31 -3.25 -9.85
C GLN A 12 -11.48 -2.48 -8.82
N ALA A 13 -11.94 -2.40 -7.57
CA ALA A 13 -11.22 -1.73 -6.49
C ALA A 13 -9.86 -2.39 -6.21
N ARG A 14 -9.77 -3.70 -6.30
CA ARG A 14 -8.50 -4.45 -6.21
C ARG A 14 -7.53 -4.06 -7.32
N ARG A 15 -7.99 -4.03 -8.56
CA ARG A 15 -7.15 -3.63 -9.71
C ARG A 15 -6.65 -2.20 -9.55
N VAL A 16 -7.51 -1.28 -9.13
CA VAL A 16 -7.14 0.12 -8.90
C VAL A 16 -6.13 0.24 -7.75
N ARG A 17 -6.34 -0.48 -6.65
CA ARG A 17 -5.38 -0.54 -5.53
C ARG A 17 -4.03 -1.11 -5.98
N ASP A 18 -4.02 -2.19 -6.76
CA ASP A 18 -2.79 -2.82 -7.25
C ASP A 18 -2.02 -1.90 -8.20
N GLY A 19 -2.72 -1.16 -9.06
CA GLY A 19 -2.12 -0.13 -9.89
C GLY A 19 -1.50 1.02 -9.09
N ALA A 20 -2.18 1.47 -8.03
CA ALA A 20 -1.66 2.48 -7.11
C ALA A 20 -0.43 1.95 -6.34
N ALA A 21 -0.43 0.69 -5.92
CA ALA A 21 0.73 0.05 -5.27
C ALA A 21 1.94 -0.02 -6.20
N THR A 22 1.74 -0.34 -7.47
CA THR A 22 2.81 -0.35 -8.47
C THR A 22 3.39 1.03 -8.68
N ARG A 23 2.56 2.07 -8.78
CA ARG A 23 3.02 3.46 -8.92
C ARG A 23 3.80 3.92 -7.69
N ALA A 24 3.30 3.64 -6.49
CA ALA A 24 3.99 3.98 -5.24
C ALA A 24 5.36 3.30 -5.14
N ALA A 25 5.44 2.01 -5.45
CA ALA A 25 6.71 1.27 -5.45
C ALA A 25 7.70 1.81 -6.50
N SER A 26 7.21 2.18 -7.69
CA SER A 26 8.03 2.79 -8.74
C SER A 26 8.54 4.18 -8.31
N ALA A 27 7.70 5.00 -7.71
CA ALA A 27 8.08 6.31 -7.20
C ALA A 27 9.15 6.21 -6.10
N ASP A 28 9.03 5.25 -5.19
CA ASP A 28 10.04 4.99 -4.16
C ASP A 28 11.39 4.58 -4.76
N ARG A 29 11.38 3.75 -5.81
CA ARG A 29 12.62 3.38 -6.52
C ARG A 29 13.30 4.57 -7.18
N GLU A 30 12.52 5.50 -7.75
CA GLU A 30 13.08 6.72 -8.34
C GLU A 30 13.70 7.65 -7.28
N VAL A 31 13.09 7.76 -6.10
CA VAL A 31 13.68 8.46 -4.95
C VAL A 31 15.01 7.83 -4.55
N ASP A 32 15.07 6.51 -4.45
CA ASP A 32 16.29 5.79 -4.07
C ASP A 32 17.42 5.98 -5.10
N LYS A 33 17.09 5.99 -6.38
CA LYS A 33 18.06 6.30 -7.45
C LYS A 33 18.60 7.71 -7.33
N ALA A 34 17.73 8.70 -7.14
CA ALA A 34 18.12 10.09 -6.98
C ALA A 34 18.99 10.29 -5.73
N GLN A 35 18.66 9.61 -4.63
CA GLN A 35 19.45 9.64 -3.41
C GLN A 35 20.84 9.04 -3.61
N ARG A 36 20.96 7.90 -4.30
CA ARG A 36 22.25 7.29 -4.63
C ARG A 36 23.11 8.19 -5.49
N THR A 37 22.53 8.85 -6.48
CA THR A 37 23.24 9.82 -7.32
C THR A 37 23.74 11.00 -6.47
N LEU A 38 22.93 11.51 -5.58
CA LEU A 38 23.29 12.59 -4.66
C LEU A 38 24.44 12.18 -3.73
N ASP A 39 24.37 10.98 -3.15
CA ASP A 39 25.42 10.42 -2.28
C ASP A 39 26.74 10.28 -3.03
N MET A 40 26.70 9.83 -4.28
CA MET A 40 27.88 9.70 -5.14
C MET A 40 28.49 11.09 -5.44
N LEU A 41 27.68 12.06 -5.81
CA LEU A 41 28.17 13.44 -6.05
C LEU A 41 28.79 14.05 -4.80
N SER A 42 28.16 13.84 -3.64
CA SER A 42 28.67 14.32 -2.35
C SER A 42 30.00 13.65 -1.98
N THR A 43 30.16 12.37 -2.29
CA THR A 43 31.42 11.64 -2.10
C THR A 43 32.50 12.20 -3.01
N TYR A 44 32.20 12.42 -4.30
CA TYR A 44 33.15 13.05 -5.23
C TYR A 44 33.62 14.42 -4.77
N LEU A 45 32.68 15.25 -4.30
CA LEU A 45 33.05 16.58 -3.77
C LEU A 45 33.98 16.45 -2.57
N ARG A 46 33.69 15.56 -1.65
CA ARG A 46 34.52 15.33 -0.45
C ARG A 46 35.93 14.86 -0.82
N GLU A 47 36.05 13.89 -1.72
CA GLU A 47 37.32 13.39 -2.20
C GLU A 47 38.11 14.48 -2.95
N HIS A 48 37.44 15.27 -3.77
CA HIS A 48 38.06 16.37 -4.49
C HIS A 48 38.61 17.42 -3.53
N LEU A 49 37.87 17.79 -2.49
CA LEU A 49 38.31 18.73 -1.47
C LEU A 49 39.50 18.19 -0.65
N GLN A 50 39.49 16.90 -0.31
CA GLN A 50 40.58 16.22 0.39
C GLN A 50 41.86 16.23 -0.45
N ARG A 51 41.78 15.94 -1.75
CA ARG A 51 42.96 16.03 -2.66
C ARG A 51 43.50 17.44 -2.78
N GLY A 52 42.66 18.45 -2.69
CA GLY A 52 43.08 19.87 -2.70
C GLY A 52 43.84 20.30 -1.44
N LEU A 53 43.80 19.52 -0.35
CA LEU A 53 44.56 19.77 0.88
C LEU A 53 45.99 19.26 0.80
N VAL A 54 46.35 18.41 -0.19
CA VAL A 54 47.71 17.92 -0.40
C VAL A 54 48.52 19.00 -1.13
N PRO A 55 49.66 19.49 -0.58
CA PRO A 55 50.44 20.54 -1.18
C PRO A 55 51.28 20.05 -2.37
N ALA A 56 50.66 19.68 -3.46
CA ALA A 56 51.34 19.36 -4.71
C ALA A 56 50.80 20.29 -5.82
N ALA A 57 51.69 21.12 -6.36
CA ALA A 57 51.46 22.07 -7.46
C ALA A 57 50.42 23.18 -7.18
N THR A 58 50.89 24.24 -6.62
CA THR A 58 50.16 25.49 -6.37
C THR A 58 50.39 26.50 -7.49
N ASP A 59 50.12 26.14 -8.76
CA ASP A 59 50.05 27.15 -9.82
C ASP A 59 48.63 27.72 -9.93
N ALA A 60 48.53 28.99 -10.26
CA ALA A 60 47.23 29.68 -10.35
C ALA A 60 46.26 29.06 -11.35
N PRO A 61 46.66 28.47 -12.50
CA PRO A 61 45.77 27.76 -13.41
C PRO A 61 45.14 26.51 -12.81
N SER A 62 45.89 25.72 -12.05
CA SER A 62 45.42 24.52 -11.36
C SER A 62 44.38 24.83 -10.28
N LEU A 63 44.60 25.90 -9.52
CA LEU A 63 43.65 26.40 -8.51
C LEU A 63 42.34 26.83 -9.14
N ARG A 64 42.35 27.58 -10.24
CA ARG A 64 41.16 28.00 -10.97
C ARG A 64 40.36 26.80 -11.51
N THR A 65 41.06 25.80 -12.05
CA THR A 65 40.43 24.58 -12.54
C THR A 65 39.75 23.81 -11.42
N ARG A 66 40.40 23.68 -10.26
CA ARG A 66 39.82 23.04 -9.07
C ARG A 66 38.61 23.79 -8.53
N GLU A 67 38.69 25.11 -8.41
CA GLU A 67 37.56 25.94 -7.99
C GLU A 67 36.40 25.88 -8.97
N GLY A 68 36.67 25.88 -10.27
CA GLY A 68 35.66 25.68 -11.30
C GLY A 68 34.98 24.35 -11.22
N PHE A 69 35.73 23.28 -10.97
CA PHE A 69 35.17 21.93 -10.78
C PHE A 69 34.34 21.83 -9.50
N THR A 70 34.82 22.40 -8.38
CA THR A 70 34.06 22.46 -7.13
C THR A 70 32.71 23.16 -7.31
N ARG A 71 32.69 24.31 -8.00
CA ARG A 71 31.44 25.05 -8.29
C ARG A 71 30.47 24.21 -9.14
N LYS A 72 30.97 23.52 -10.14
CA LYS A 72 30.14 22.63 -10.98
C LYS A 72 29.54 21.46 -10.16
N LEU A 73 30.32 20.86 -9.26
CA LEU A 73 29.81 19.84 -8.34
C LEU A 73 28.75 20.40 -7.39
N ASP A 74 28.98 21.60 -6.82
CA ASP A 74 28.00 22.24 -5.93
C ASP A 74 26.67 22.51 -6.66
N VAL A 75 26.74 23.01 -7.88
CA VAL A 75 25.56 23.23 -8.72
C VAL A 75 24.85 21.92 -9.01
N ALA A 76 25.60 20.87 -9.40
CA ALA A 76 25.03 19.56 -9.68
C ALA A 76 24.36 18.92 -8.43
N ILE A 77 24.97 19.06 -7.26
CA ILE A 77 24.40 18.61 -5.98
C ILE A 77 23.13 19.37 -5.67
N GLY A 78 23.11 20.68 -5.87
CA GLY A 78 21.92 21.51 -5.66
C GLY A 78 20.76 21.12 -6.57
N GLU A 79 21.02 20.90 -7.85
CA GLU A 79 20.02 20.43 -8.82
C GLU A 79 19.50 19.03 -8.48
N GLN A 80 20.41 18.11 -8.14
CA GLN A 80 20.05 16.74 -7.77
C GLN A 80 19.24 16.71 -6.48
N THR A 81 19.56 17.57 -5.52
CA THR A 81 18.78 17.72 -4.28
C THR A 81 17.36 18.14 -4.58
N ARG A 82 17.17 19.15 -5.43
CA ARG A 82 15.82 19.59 -5.84
C ARG A 82 15.06 18.50 -6.58
N GLN A 83 15.73 17.77 -7.46
CA GLN A 83 15.14 16.65 -8.18
C GLN A 83 14.69 15.55 -7.21
N ARG A 84 15.54 15.14 -6.27
CA ARG A 84 15.20 14.17 -5.23
C ARG A 84 14.01 14.62 -4.39
N ASP A 85 13.97 15.87 -3.99
CA ASP A 85 12.88 16.41 -3.17
C ASP A 85 11.56 16.42 -3.93
N GLY A 86 11.57 16.77 -5.21
CA GLY A 86 10.40 16.67 -6.08
C GLY A 86 9.91 15.22 -6.24
N LEU A 87 10.82 14.27 -6.38
CA LEU A 87 10.48 12.84 -6.45
C LEU A 87 9.94 12.31 -5.12
N ARG A 88 10.43 12.80 -3.98
CA ARG A 88 9.85 12.48 -2.66
C ARG A 88 8.43 12.96 -2.53
N ASP A 89 8.15 14.20 -2.93
CA ASP A 89 6.79 14.75 -2.90
C ASP A 89 5.85 13.94 -3.78
N ALA A 90 6.30 13.53 -4.96
CA ALA A 90 5.53 12.65 -5.83
C ALA A 90 5.29 11.26 -5.21
N ALA A 91 6.30 10.68 -4.57
CA ALA A 91 6.17 9.41 -3.88
C ALA A 91 5.20 9.47 -2.68
N GLU A 92 5.20 10.55 -1.93
CA GLU A 92 4.24 10.79 -0.85
C GLU A 92 2.80 10.87 -1.36
N ARG A 93 2.58 11.57 -2.49
CA ARG A 93 1.26 11.63 -3.14
C ARG A 93 0.79 10.24 -3.60
N ASP A 94 1.67 9.46 -4.21
CA ASP A 94 1.35 8.11 -4.65
C ASP A 94 1.06 7.16 -3.48
N ARG A 95 1.77 7.28 -2.37
CA ARG A 95 1.48 6.54 -1.13
C ARG A 95 0.13 6.94 -0.54
N ALA A 96 -0.19 8.22 -0.51
CA ALA A 96 -1.48 8.71 -0.03
C ALA A 96 -2.63 8.17 -0.89
N GLU A 97 -2.46 8.16 -2.21
CA GLU A 97 -3.43 7.56 -3.13
C GLU A 97 -3.61 6.06 -2.87
N LEU A 98 -2.52 5.32 -2.68
CA LEU A 98 -2.57 3.89 -2.34
C LEU A 98 -3.39 3.65 -1.06
N ILE A 99 -3.17 4.44 -0.02
CA ILE A 99 -3.91 4.35 1.25
C ILE A 99 -5.41 4.57 1.00
N GLU A 100 -5.79 5.59 0.22
CA GLU A 100 -7.19 5.86 -0.11
C GLU A 100 -7.83 4.72 -0.91
N ARG A 101 -7.13 4.17 -1.90
CA ARG A 101 -7.62 3.03 -2.68
C ARG A 101 -7.78 1.78 -1.82
N GLN A 102 -6.87 1.56 -0.88
CA GLN A 102 -6.95 0.45 0.06
C GLN A 102 -8.11 0.60 1.04
N ARG A 103 -8.35 1.78 1.59
CA ARG A 103 -9.52 2.07 2.43
C ARG A 103 -10.83 1.81 1.70
N ARG A 104 -10.92 2.22 0.45
CA ARG A 104 -12.11 2.00 -0.38
C ARG A 104 -12.36 0.51 -0.63
N LEU A 105 -11.31 -0.25 -0.94
CA LEU A 105 -11.40 -1.70 -1.09
C LEU A 105 -11.89 -2.37 0.21
N LEU A 106 -11.29 -2.04 1.34
CA LEU A 106 -11.68 -2.56 2.65
C LEU A 106 -13.14 -2.24 3.00
N ALA A 107 -13.63 -1.05 2.63
CA ALA A 107 -15.02 -0.67 2.83
C ALA A 107 -15.98 -1.57 2.03
N PHE A 108 -15.67 -1.86 0.76
CA PHE A 108 -16.47 -2.77 -0.05
C PHE A 108 -16.44 -4.21 0.48
N GLU A 109 -15.27 -4.69 0.89
CA GLU A 109 -15.11 -6.03 1.49
C GLU A 109 -15.87 -6.15 2.82
N ALA A 110 -15.88 -5.09 3.63
CA ALA A 110 -16.68 -5.04 4.86
C ALA A 110 -18.18 -5.14 4.59
N VAL A 111 -18.68 -4.44 3.56
CA VAL A 111 -20.08 -4.53 3.14
C VAL A 111 -20.42 -5.96 2.69
N GLN A 112 -19.54 -6.58 1.92
CA GLN A 112 -19.71 -7.97 1.49
C GLN A 112 -19.78 -8.92 2.69
N ALA A 113 -18.83 -8.81 3.62
CA ALA A 113 -18.79 -9.65 4.82
C ALA A 113 -20.05 -9.51 5.68
N ARG A 114 -20.56 -8.28 5.85
CA ARG A 114 -21.82 -8.04 6.57
C ARG A 114 -23.02 -8.69 5.88
N ARG A 115 -23.12 -8.60 4.57
CA ARG A 115 -24.18 -9.27 3.80
C ARG A 115 -24.14 -10.77 3.93
N GLU A 116 -22.97 -11.37 3.83
CA GLU A 116 -22.77 -12.80 3.99
C GLU A 116 -23.11 -13.28 5.41
N ALA A 117 -22.69 -12.52 6.42
CA ALA A 117 -23.03 -12.82 7.82
C ALA A 117 -24.54 -12.76 8.05
N LEU A 118 -25.22 -11.76 7.48
CA LEU A 118 -26.67 -11.62 7.58
C LEU A 118 -27.40 -12.80 6.90
N GLN A 119 -26.95 -13.19 5.71
CA GLN A 119 -27.50 -14.35 4.99
C GLN A 119 -27.32 -15.65 5.80
N ARG A 120 -26.13 -15.87 6.36
CA ARG A 120 -25.87 -17.05 7.21
C ARG A 120 -26.81 -17.09 8.42
N ARG A 121 -27.00 -15.96 9.10
CA ARG A 121 -27.95 -15.86 10.24
C ARG A 121 -29.37 -16.16 9.82
N THR A 122 -29.81 -15.64 8.67
CA THR A 122 -31.16 -15.89 8.16
C THR A 122 -31.36 -17.36 7.82
N MET A 123 -30.39 -18.00 7.18
CA MET A 123 -30.44 -19.43 6.88
C MET A 123 -30.46 -20.28 8.16
N GLN A 124 -29.59 -19.99 9.11
CA GLN A 124 -29.55 -20.70 10.40
C GLN A 124 -30.93 -20.60 11.14
N ARG A 125 -31.55 -19.41 11.15
CA ARG A 125 -32.86 -19.26 11.75
C ARG A 125 -33.95 -20.04 11.00
N ALA A 126 -33.88 -20.09 9.68
CA ALA A 126 -34.83 -20.89 8.89
C ALA A 126 -34.66 -22.39 9.14
N ASP A 127 -33.42 -22.87 9.21
CA ASP A 127 -33.11 -24.26 9.51
C ASP A 127 -33.54 -24.62 10.93
N GLN A 128 -33.32 -23.74 11.90
CA GLN A 128 -33.76 -23.94 13.28
C GLN A 128 -35.30 -24.08 13.35
N ARG A 129 -36.03 -23.20 12.67
CA ARG A 129 -37.50 -23.25 12.59
C ARG A 129 -37.99 -24.56 11.98
N ARG A 130 -37.35 -25.02 10.91
CA ARG A 130 -37.67 -26.32 10.29
C ARG A 130 -37.44 -27.49 11.24
N THR A 131 -36.30 -27.45 11.95
CA THR A 131 -35.98 -28.49 12.95
C THR A 131 -37.00 -28.50 14.09
N ASP A 132 -37.36 -27.32 14.61
CA ASP A 132 -38.34 -27.15 15.66
C ASP A 132 -39.73 -27.63 15.22
N GLU A 133 -40.12 -27.32 13.97
CA GLU A 133 -41.40 -27.75 13.40
C GLU A 133 -41.44 -29.29 13.24
N ILE A 134 -40.37 -29.91 12.74
CA ILE A 134 -40.26 -31.36 12.64
C ILE A 134 -40.35 -32.01 14.03
N ALA A 135 -39.62 -31.47 15.01
CA ALA A 135 -39.66 -31.93 16.38
C ALA A 135 -41.05 -31.85 16.98
N ALA A 136 -41.77 -30.73 16.74
CA ALA A 136 -43.13 -30.53 17.18
C ALA A 136 -44.11 -31.55 16.52
N GLN A 137 -43.94 -31.81 15.22
CA GLN A 137 -44.74 -32.81 14.50
C GLN A 137 -44.51 -34.22 15.02
N VAL A 138 -43.26 -34.58 15.30
CA VAL A 138 -42.90 -35.89 15.88
C VAL A 138 -43.52 -36.04 17.29
N ALA A 139 -43.44 -35.00 18.12
CA ALA A 139 -44.03 -34.98 19.44
C ALA A 139 -45.58 -35.14 19.41
N ARG A 140 -46.26 -34.56 18.42
CA ARG A 140 -47.72 -34.69 18.22
C ARG A 140 -48.12 -36.07 17.71
N ARG A 141 -47.24 -36.78 16.99
CA ARG A 141 -47.49 -38.13 16.45
C ARG A 141 -47.21 -39.23 17.44
N ARG A 142 -46.60 -38.97 18.60
CA ARG A 142 -46.53 -39.90 19.73
C ARG A 142 -47.65 -39.58 20.70
N PRO A 143 -48.86 -40.15 20.53
CA PRO A 143 -49.87 -40.07 21.56
C PRO A 143 -49.43 -41.04 22.67
N GLY A 144 -49.30 -40.54 23.88
CA GLY A 144 -49.11 -41.19 25.13
C GLY A 144 -48.91 -42.69 25.14
N GLU A 145 -47.70 -43.19 25.37
CA GLU A 145 -47.51 -44.36 26.17
C GLU A 145 -47.96 -43.97 27.58
N SER A 146 -49.22 -44.19 27.86
CA SER A 146 -49.72 -44.31 29.22
C SER A 146 -49.01 -45.51 29.81
N ILE A 147 -48.13 -45.28 30.74
CA ILE A 147 -47.62 -46.25 31.65
C ILE A 147 -48.83 -46.66 32.49
N ASP A 148 -49.54 -47.73 32.09
CA ASP A 148 -50.37 -48.48 33.00
C ASP A 148 -49.44 -49.31 33.88
N GLU A 149 -49.09 -48.75 35.02
CA GLU A 149 -48.67 -49.53 36.16
C GLU A 149 -49.88 -50.29 36.72
N ASN A 150 -49.82 -51.57 36.65
CA ASN A 150 -50.60 -52.48 37.51
C ASN A 150 -49.65 -53.45 38.21
#